data_805a8ac5c901d9b5ff0c11138656b568
#
_entry.id   805a8ac5c901d9b5ff0c11138656b568
#
_cell.length_a   1.000
_cell.length_b   1.000
_cell.length_c   1.000
_cell.angle_alpha   90.00
_cell.angle_beta   90.00
_cell.angle_gamma   90.00
#
_symmetry.space_group_name_H-M   'P 1'
#
loop_
_entity.id
_entity.type
_entity.pdbx_description
1 polymer ?
#
loop_
_entity_poly.entity_id
_entity_poly.type
_entity_poly.pdbx_seq_one_letter_code
_entity_poly.pdbx_strand_id
1 'polypeptide(L)'
;MKLHHIGINVKNLQTSKKFYQTYFGYEEELKFRWGSENILFLRKGDCRLELIEDPRAESKCTFLHIALEVSDLEREIELLKEKGLLPVEGPLLLENSWKVAFFFGPDGEIVELVEG
;
A
#
# COMPACT_ATOMS: atom_id res chain seq x y z
N MET A 1 8.46 22.91 2.79
CA MET A 1 8.90 21.51 2.57
C MET A 1 7.73 20.59 2.84
N LYS A 2 7.45 19.67 1.93
CA LYS A 2 6.37 18.70 2.11
C LYS A 2 6.82 17.33 1.58
N LEU A 3 6.17 16.28 2.05
CA LEU A 3 6.46 14.93 1.58
C LEU A 3 6.13 14.81 0.09
N HIS A 4 7.09 14.31 -0.72
CA HIS A 4 6.88 14.11 -2.15
C HIS A 4 6.40 12.70 -2.46
N HIS A 5 7.05 11.69 -1.89
CA HIS A 5 6.69 10.29 -2.11
C HIS A 5 7.27 9.39 -1.02
N ILE A 6 6.79 8.15 -1.00
CA ILE A 6 7.31 7.06 -0.19
C ILE A 6 7.82 5.99 -1.14
N GLY A 7 9.07 5.53 -0.94
CA GLY A 7 9.67 4.50 -1.78
C GLY A 7 9.58 3.11 -1.18
N ILE A 8 9.25 2.13 -1.99
CA ILE A 8 9.11 0.73 -1.59
C ILE A 8 9.88 -0.15 -2.57
N ASN A 9 10.75 -1.02 -2.05
CA ASN A 9 11.38 -2.04 -2.87
C ASN A 9 10.42 -3.22 -3.05
N VAL A 10 10.18 -3.61 -4.29
CA VAL A 10 9.25 -4.69 -4.64
C VAL A 10 9.95 -5.69 -5.55
N LYS A 11 9.51 -6.95 -5.52
CA LYS A 11 10.08 -7.98 -6.38
C LYS A 11 9.63 -7.85 -7.82
N ASN A 12 8.38 -7.45 -8.03
CA ASN A 12 7.77 -7.40 -9.35
C ASN A 12 6.87 -6.19 -9.45
N LEU A 13 7.21 -5.24 -10.33
CA LEU A 13 6.44 -4.01 -10.50
C LEU A 13 5.00 -4.26 -10.90
N GLN A 14 4.76 -5.21 -11.82
CA GLN A 14 3.40 -5.47 -12.31
C GLN A 14 2.50 -6.03 -11.22
N THR A 15 3.02 -6.94 -10.41
CA THR A 15 2.27 -7.51 -9.29
C THR A 15 1.90 -6.44 -8.28
N SER A 16 2.85 -5.60 -7.90
CA SER A 16 2.61 -4.53 -6.94
C SER A 16 1.72 -3.43 -7.50
N LYS A 17 1.94 -3.04 -8.76
CA LYS A 17 1.07 -2.08 -9.44
C LYS A 17 -0.38 -2.56 -9.41
N LYS A 18 -0.62 -3.81 -9.81
CA LYS A 18 -1.97 -4.37 -9.84
C LYS A 18 -2.59 -4.40 -8.46
N PHE A 19 -1.82 -4.74 -7.44
CA PHE A 19 -2.28 -4.74 -6.05
C PHE A 19 -2.78 -3.35 -5.62
N TYR A 20 -1.94 -2.33 -5.78
CA TYR A 20 -2.30 -0.99 -5.35
C TYR A 20 -3.41 -0.36 -6.20
N GLN A 21 -3.48 -0.69 -7.47
CA GLN A 21 -4.58 -0.25 -8.34
C GLN A 21 -5.89 -0.91 -7.94
N THR A 22 -5.89 -2.24 -7.80
CA THR A 22 -7.11 -3.02 -7.58
C THR A 22 -7.73 -2.76 -6.21
N TYR A 23 -6.89 -2.71 -5.17
CA TYR A 23 -7.41 -2.65 -3.81
C TYR A 23 -7.48 -1.24 -3.23
N PHE A 24 -6.57 -0.36 -3.63
CA PHE A 24 -6.44 0.94 -2.99
C PHE A 24 -6.60 2.13 -3.94
N GLY A 25 -6.95 1.88 -5.20
CA GLY A 25 -7.30 2.93 -6.13
C GLY A 25 -6.16 3.80 -6.62
N TYR A 26 -4.93 3.31 -6.56
CA TYR A 26 -3.79 4.03 -7.13
C TYR A 26 -3.78 3.94 -8.65
N GLU A 27 -3.22 4.95 -9.29
CA GLU A 27 -3.05 4.98 -10.74
C GLU A 27 -1.59 5.21 -11.10
N GLU A 28 -1.16 4.69 -12.23
CA GLU A 28 0.20 4.92 -12.72
C GLU A 28 0.37 6.38 -13.09
N GLU A 29 1.42 7.01 -12.54
CA GLU A 29 1.76 8.38 -12.86
C GLU A 29 2.93 8.45 -13.82
N LEU A 30 3.99 7.66 -13.54
CA LEU A 30 5.26 7.81 -14.25
C LEU A 30 6.03 6.49 -14.15
N LYS A 31 6.64 6.08 -15.26
CA LYS A 31 7.50 4.89 -15.29
C LYS A 31 8.80 5.25 -15.98
N PHE A 32 9.92 4.91 -15.37
CA PHE A 32 11.23 5.15 -15.95
C PHE A 32 12.27 4.20 -15.38
N ARG A 33 13.45 4.28 -15.92
CA ARG A 33 14.58 3.47 -15.49
C ARG A 33 15.68 4.39 -14.97
N TRP A 34 16.21 4.06 -13.81
CA TRP A 34 17.33 4.78 -13.23
C TRP A 34 18.46 3.80 -12.98
N GLY A 35 19.54 3.89 -13.77
CA GLY A 35 20.60 2.89 -13.75
C GLY A 35 20.04 1.52 -14.15
N SER A 36 20.21 0.52 -13.29
CA SER A 36 19.68 -0.83 -13.50
C SER A 36 18.30 -1.04 -12.90
N GLU A 37 17.73 -0.02 -12.24
CA GLU A 37 16.47 -0.16 -11.53
C GLU A 37 15.28 0.29 -12.39
N ASN A 38 14.24 -0.53 -12.41
CA ASN A 38 12.95 -0.14 -12.98
C ASN A 38 12.12 0.53 -11.90
N ILE A 39 11.63 1.71 -12.19
CA ILE A 39 10.92 2.55 -11.22
C ILE A 39 9.52 2.86 -11.76
N LEU A 40 8.53 2.78 -10.88
CA LEU A 40 7.14 3.09 -11.20
C LEU A 40 6.57 3.97 -10.08
N PHE A 41 6.08 5.14 -10.44
CA PHE A 41 5.34 5.99 -9.52
C PHE A 41 3.84 5.74 -9.68
N LEU A 42 3.20 5.46 -8.58
CA LEU A 42 1.75 5.39 -8.47
C LEU A 42 1.25 6.58 -7.69
N ARG A 43 0.07 7.05 -8.01
CA ARG A 43 -0.51 8.22 -7.36
C ARG A 43 -1.97 8.01 -7.01
N LYS A 44 -2.36 8.50 -5.84
CA LYS A 44 -3.75 8.64 -5.43
C LYS A 44 -3.88 9.97 -4.70
N GLY A 45 -4.57 10.95 -5.31
CA GLY A 45 -4.63 12.29 -4.77
C GLY A 45 -3.22 12.88 -4.62
N ASP A 46 -2.87 13.30 -3.43
CA ASP A 46 -1.55 13.84 -3.12
C ASP A 46 -0.57 12.78 -2.59
N CYS A 47 -0.98 11.52 -2.57
CA CYS A 47 -0.16 10.42 -2.10
C CYS A 47 0.54 9.74 -3.27
N ARG A 48 1.87 9.76 -3.27
CA ARG A 48 2.69 9.07 -4.27
C ARG A 48 3.45 7.92 -3.65
N LEU A 49 3.43 6.79 -4.33
CA LEU A 49 4.27 5.64 -4.01
C LEU A 49 5.27 5.44 -5.14
N GLU A 50 6.54 5.32 -4.79
CA GLU A 50 7.57 4.92 -5.73
C GLU A 50 7.84 3.43 -5.54
N LEU A 51 7.55 2.64 -6.56
CA LEU A 51 7.87 1.22 -6.56
C LEU A 51 9.21 1.02 -7.28
N ILE A 52 10.17 0.43 -6.58
CA ILE A 52 11.52 0.17 -7.09
C ILE A 52 11.65 -1.33 -7.22
N GLU A 53 11.80 -1.82 -8.47
CA GLU A 53 11.91 -3.26 -8.69
C GLU A 53 13.28 -3.78 -8.31
N ASP A 54 13.30 -4.69 -7.37
CA ASP A 54 14.48 -5.43 -6.97
C ASP A 54 14.11 -6.92 -6.87
N PRO A 55 14.43 -7.73 -7.91
CA PRO A 55 14.09 -9.15 -7.90
C PRO A 55 14.73 -9.92 -6.75
N ARG A 56 15.76 -9.35 -6.12
CA ARG A 56 16.44 -9.96 -4.97
C ARG A 56 15.87 -9.49 -3.64
N ALA A 57 14.85 -8.59 -3.66
CA ALA A 57 14.23 -8.12 -2.44
C ALA A 57 13.69 -9.30 -1.65
N GLU A 58 13.94 -9.31 -0.34
CA GLU A 58 13.39 -10.34 0.52
C GLU A 58 11.88 -10.18 0.63
N SER A 59 11.20 -11.32 0.74
CA SER A 59 9.73 -11.37 0.73
C SER A 59 9.07 -10.84 2.01
N LYS A 60 9.84 -10.20 2.90
CA LYS A 60 9.30 -9.62 4.13
C LYS A 60 9.90 -8.25 4.38
N CYS A 61 9.13 -7.22 4.09
CA CYS A 61 9.42 -5.88 4.55
C CYS A 61 8.71 -5.70 5.90
N THR A 62 9.42 -6.03 7.01
CA THR A 62 8.83 -6.04 8.35
C THR A 62 8.70 -4.65 8.98
N PHE A 63 9.33 -3.63 8.40
CA PHE A 63 9.41 -2.30 9.00
C PHE A 63 8.60 -1.24 8.28
N LEU A 64 8.21 -1.49 7.04
CA LEU A 64 7.45 -0.51 6.27
C LEU A 64 5.96 -0.79 6.38
N HIS A 65 5.22 0.22 6.77
CA HIS A 65 3.78 0.21 6.58
C HIS A 65 3.30 1.55 6.05
N ILE A 66 2.22 1.51 5.31
CA ILE A 66 1.55 2.67 4.74
C ILE A 66 0.20 2.75 5.41
N ALA A 67 -0.12 3.89 6.01
CA ALA A 67 -1.42 4.10 6.62
C ALA A 67 -2.26 5.01 5.75
N LEU A 68 -3.47 4.57 5.42
CA LEU A 68 -4.43 5.33 4.63
C LEU A 68 -5.63 5.66 5.52
N GLU A 69 -6.02 6.92 5.51
CA GLU A 69 -7.21 7.34 6.26
C GLU A 69 -8.47 7.00 5.49
N VAL A 70 -9.45 6.44 6.17
CA VAL A 70 -10.76 6.12 5.60
C VAL A 70 -11.85 6.69 6.48
N SER A 71 -13.02 6.95 5.90
CA SER A 71 -14.15 7.53 6.64
C SER A 71 -15.02 6.47 7.31
N ASP A 72 -15.02 5.24 6.80
CA ASP A 72 -15.83 4.13 7.31
C ASP A 72 -15.04 2.83 7.14
N LEU A 73 -14.37 2.40 8.19
CA LEU A 73 -13.46 1.26 8.15
C LEU A 73 -14.20 -0.05 7.84
N GLU A 74 -15.33 -0.29 8.49
CA GLU A 74 -16.08 -1.54 8.28
C GLU A 74 -16.54 -1.67 6.83
N ARG A 75 -16.96 -0.57 6.22
CA ARG A 75 -17.37 -0.56 4.82
C ARG A 75 -16.18 -0.84 3.89
N GLU A 76 -15.03 -0.24 4.17
CA GLU A 76 -13.82 -0.47 3.36
C GLU A 76 -13.38 -1.93 3.46
N ILE A 77 -13.43 -2.52 4.64
CA ILE A 77 -13.10 -3.94 4.84
C ILE A 77 -14.03 -4.83 3.99
N GLU A 78 -15.33 -4.51 3.98
CA GLU A 78 -16.30 -5.28 3.17
C GLU A 78 -16.02 -5.17 1.68
N LEU A 79 -15.73 -3.96 1.20
CA LEU A 79 -15.40 -3.73 -0.21
C LEU A 79 -14.12 -4.48 -0.62
N LEU A 80 -13.11 -4.48 0.25
CA LEU A 80 -11.86 -5.21 -0.02
C LEU A 80 -12.11 -6.72 -0.02
N LYS A 81 -12.93 -7.20 0.90
CA LYS A 81 -13.31 -8.62 0.97
C LYS A 81 -13.98 -9.09 -0.32
N GLU A 82 -14.86 -8.28 -0.88
CA GLU A 82 -15.51 -8.58 -2.17
C GLU A 82 -14.50 -8.71 -3.30
N LYS A 83 -13.39 -7.99 -3.22
CA LYS A 83 -12.30 -8.04 -4.21
C LYS A 83 -11.28 -9.15 -3.90
N GLY A 84 -11.44 -9.87 -2.80
CA GLY A 84 -10.57 -10.97 -2.44
C GLY A 84 -9.45 -10.64 -1.46
N LEU A 85 -9.49 -9.45 -0.83
CA LEU A 85 -8.47 -9.07 0.15
C LEU A 85 -9.06 -9.04 1.56
N LEU A 86 -8.50 -9.87 2.44
CA LEU A 86 -8.92 -9.95 3.84
C LEU A 86 -7.88 -9.29 4.75
N PRO A 87 -8.33 -8.66 5.86
CA PRO A 87 -7.38 -8.13 6.82
C PRO A 87 -6.63 -9.26 7.52
N VAL A 88 -5.36 -9.04 7.81
CA VAL A 88 -4.55 -9.97 8.61
C VAL A 88 -4.74 -9.70 10.09
N GLU A 89 -5.19 -8.49 10.43
CA GLU A 89 -5.53 -8.10 11.79
C GLU A 89 -6.57 -6.99 11.74
N GLY A 90 -7.51 -7.02 12.69
CA GLY A 90 -8.55 -6.01 12.80
C GLY A 90 -9.87 -6.41 12.18
N PRO A 91 -10.90 -5.55 12.30
CA PRO A 91 -10.83 -4.20 12.86
C PRO A 91 -10.54 -4.20 14.36
N LEU A 92 -9.74 -3.23 14.79
CA LEU A 92 -9.39 -3.03 16.19
C LEU A 92 -9.76 -1.60 16.62
N LEU A 93 -10.27 -1.45 17.82
CA LEU A 93 -10.50 -0.14 18.44
C LEU A 93 -9.32 0.17 19.35
N LEU A 94 -8.60 1.24 19.07
CA LEU A 94 -7.46 1.66 19.86
C LEU A 94 -7.91 2.53 21.05
N GLU A 95 -7.02 2.72 22.03
CA GLU A 95 -7.30 3.53 23.24
C GLU A 95 -7.68 4.97 22.90
N ASN A 96 -7.13 5.52 21.82
CA ASN A 96 -7.43 6.89 21.36
C ASN A 96 -8.72 6.97 20.51
N SER A 97 -9.51 5.90 20.47
CA SER A 97 -10.75 5.78 19.72
C SER A 97 -10.58 5.60 18.21
N TRP A 98 -9.37 5.50 17.70
CA TRP A 98 -9.16 5.17 16.29
C TRP A 98 -9.50 3.69 16.04
N LYS A 99 -10.05 3.44 14.87
CA LYS A 99 -10.27 2.07 14.40
C LYS A 99 -9.28 1.77 13.30
N VAL A 100 -8.64 0.61 13.37
CA VAL A 100 -7.59 0.24 12.41
C VAL A 100 -7.76 -1.19 11.92
N ALA A 101 -7.26 -1.45 10.72
CA ALA A 101 -7.13 -2.80 10.17
C ALA A 101 -5.86 -2.86 9.32
N PHE A 102 -5.27 -4.04 9.25
CA PHE A 102 -3.99 -4.26 8.58
C PHE A 102 -4.11 -5.30 7.48
N PHE A 103 -3.45 -5.04 6.36
CA PHE A 103 -3.43 -5.92 5.19
C PHE A 103 -2.00 -6.13 4.75
N PHE A 104 -1.69 -7.29 4.17
CA PHE A 104 -0.39 -7.51 3.56
C PHE A 104 -0.41 -7.17 2.07
N GLY A 105 0.62 -6.44 1.62
CA GLY A 105 0.92 -6.27 0.21
C GLY A 105 1.69 -7.48 -0.33
N PRO A 106 1.98 -7.50 -1.65
CA PRO A 106 2.62 -8.65 -2.30
C PRO A 106 4.01 -8.98 -1.77
N ASP A 107 4.74 -8.02 -1.23
CA ASP A 107 6.09 -8.20 -0.70
C ASP A 107 6.12 -8.25 0.83
N GLY A 108 4.98 -8.44 1.46
CA GLY A 108 4.86 -8.48 2.91
C GLY A 108 4.81 -7.12 3.58
N GLU A 109 4.79 -6.03 2.79
CA GLU A 109 4.57 -4.71 3.35
C GLU A 109 3.16 -4.62 3.95
N ILE A 110 3.02 -3.79 4.96
CA ILE A 110 1.73 -3.62 5.64
C ILE A 110 1.02 -2.39 5.11
N VAL A 111 -0.24 -2.57 4.75
CA VAL A 111 -1.14 -1.46 4.46
C VAL A 111 -2.14 -1.38 5.61
N GLU A 112 -2.12 -0.26 6.32
CA GLU A 112 -3.02 0.00 7.43
C GLU A 112 -4.14 0.92 6.96
N LEU A 113 -5.37 0.61 7.35
CA LEU A 113 -6.49 1.53 7.17
C LEU A 113 -6.86 2.09 8.53
N VAL A 114 -7.03 3.41 8.60
CA VAL A 114 -7.30 4.13 9.85
C VAL A 114 -8.56 4.97 9.70
N GLU A 115 -9.53 4.73 10.58
CA GLU A 115 -10.67 5.63 10.77
C GLU A 115 -10.43 6.39 12.06
N GLY A 116 -10.09 7.65 11.93
CA GLY A 116 -9.75 8.49 13.09
C GLY A 116 -10.76 9.55 13.43
#